data_dc88f8514c472e0103a309acee013c10
#
_entry.id   dc88f8514c472e0103a309acee013c10
#
_cell.length_a   1.000
_cell.length_b   1.000
_cell.length_c   1.000
_cell.angle_alpha   90.00
_cell.angle_beta   90.00
_cell.angle_gamma   90.00
#
_symmetry.space_group_name_H-M   'P 1'
#
loop_
_entity.id
_entity.type
_entity.pdbx_description
1 polymer ?
#
loop_
_entity_poly.entity_id
_entity_poly.type
_entity_poly.pdbx_seq_one_letter_code
_entity_poly.pdbx_strand_id
1 'polypeptide(L)'
;MPKSVWQFKFYHLLYLFLLVLSTPLFAVDTDHDGLPDDWEIANGRDPLVADYMVSAGGYHTCALDDTGVVCWGRNRYGQSTPPKLTNPTQLSAGYYHTCALDDSGVVCWGSNAYGQTTVPTLTNPTQVSAGGNHTCALDDTGVVCWGRSGYGQTAVPELANPSQINAGGNTTCAIDTTGLVCWGWKLAEQTSVPPLTNPIQASAGLYHTCALDDTSVVCWGNSIANSNGATTVPALTNPTQISAGHYHTCAVDDTGAICWGSDEFGQTTALTLINP
;
A
#
# COMPACT_ATOMS: atom_id res chain seq x y z
N MET A 1 29.28 59.38 42.69
CA MET A 1 27.93 58.84 42.80
C MET A 1 27.75 57.98 41.58
N PRO A 2 27.73 56.63 41.64
CA PRO A 2 27.68 55.79 40.47
C PRO A 2 26.23 55.40 40.17
N LYS A 3 25.83 55.66 38.93
CA LYS A 3 24.68 55.04 38.28
C LYS A 3 25.24 53.98 37.36
N SER A 4 25.03 52.71 37.62
CA SER A 4 25.06 51.65 36.64
C SER A 4 25.17 50.24 37.28
N VAL A 5 24.08 49.67 37.73
CA VAL A 5 24.04 48.22 38.09
C VAL A 5 22.70 47.54 37.75
N TRP A 6 21.82 48.18 36.96
CA TRP A 6 20.49 47.57 36.72
C TRP A 6 20.16 47.22 35.26
N GLN A 7 21.12 47.14 34.34
CA GLN A 7 20.80 46.77 32.93
C GLN A 7 21.31 45.42 32.47
N PHE A 8 21.95 44.62 33.33
CA PHE A 8 22.50 43.32 32.84
C PHE A 8 21.68 42.06 33.21
N LYS A 9 20.53 42.20 33.88
CA LYS A 9 19.74 41.05 34.32
C LYS A 9 18.52 40.71 33.44
N PHE A 10 18.16 41.57 32.46
CA PHE A 10 16.99 41.31 31.63
C PHE A 10 17.28 40.58 30.31
N TYR A 11 18.51 40.52 29.87
CA TYR A 11 18.85 39.85 28.61
C TYR A 11 19.11 38.34 28.75
N HIS A 12 19.39 37.85 29.98
CA HIS A 12 19.62 36.40 30.16
C HIS A 12 18.35 35.61 30.40
N LEU A 13 17.24 36.25 30.77
CA LEU A 13 15.96 35.57 30.93
C LEU A 13 15.19 35.42 29.57
N LEU A 14 15.48 36.30 28.61
CA LEU A 14 14.81 36.20 27.28
C LEU A 14 15.46 35.15 26.37
N TYR A 15 16.74 34.83 26.61
CA TYR A 15 17.43 33.77 25.82
C TYR A 15 17.16 32.36 26.34
N LEU A 16 16.74 32.19 27.59
CA LEU A 16 16.36 30.88 28.13
C LEU A 16 14.93 30.47 27.75
N PHE A 17 14.07 31.44 27.38
CA PHE A 17 12.70 31.15 26.95
C PHE A 17 12.57 30.82 25.45
N LEU A 18 13.60 31.14 24.66
CA LEU A 18 13.64 30.85 23.22
C LEU A 18 14.31 29.49 22.85
N LEU A 19 14.89 28.81 23.87
CA LEU A 19 15.55 27.50 23.66
C LEU A 19 14.71 26.30 24.11
N VAL A 20 13.47 26.52 24.56
CA VAL A 20 12.55 25.46 25.00
C VAL A 20 11.44 25.20 23.96
N LEU A 21 11.43 25.90 22.82
CA LEU A 21 10.40 25.79 21.78
C LEU A 21 10.90 25.19 20.47
N SER A 22 11.96 24.38 20.50
CA SER A 22 12.34 23.57 19.35
C SER A 22 12.45 22.09 19.70
N THR A 23 11.51 21.56 20.48
CA THR A 23 11.14 20.16 20.25
C THR A 23 10.39 20.16 18.92
N PRO A 24 10.73 19.29 17.96
CA PRO A 24 9.81 19.07 16.87
C PRO A 24 8.48 18.70 17.53
N LEU A 25 7.44 19.55 17.36
CA LEU A 25 6.08 19.10 17.54
C LEU A 25 5.99 17.91 16.57
N PHE A 26 5.90 16.70 17.08
CA PHE A 26 5.36 15.62 16.28
C PHE A 26 3.99 16.17 15.83
N ALA A 27 3.81 16.28 14.52
CA ALA A 27 2.54 16.68 13.98
C ALA A 27 1.49 15.76 14.61
N VAL A 28 0.45 16.32 15.18
CA VAL A 28 -0.64 15.56 15.76
C VAL A 28 -1.35 14.92 14.57
N ASP A 29 -1.63 13.66 14.65
CA ASP A 29 -2.40 12.84 13.70
C ASP A 29 -3.52 12.23 14.53
N THR A 30 -4.67 12.94 14.58
CA THR A 30 -5.74 12.65 15.55
C THR A 30 -6.58 11.45 15.14
N ASP A 31 -6.74 11.21 13.85
CA ASP A 31 -7.51 10.10 13.31
C ASP A 31 -6.62 8.91 12.90
N HIS A 32 -5.29 9.07 13.01
CA HIS A 32 -4.28 8.02 12.81
C HIS A 32 -4.28 7.43 11.40
N ASP A 33 -4.61 8.24 10.39
CA ASP A 33 -4.59 7.84 9.00
C ASP A 33 -3.19 8.01 8.34
N GLY A 34 -2.24 8.58 9.08
CA GLY A 34 -0.87 8.84 8.65
C GLY A 34 -0.65 10.23 8.06
N LEU A 35 -1.69 11.06 8.00
CA LEU A 35 -1.62 12.47 7.62
C LEU A 35 -1.65 13.33 8.89
N PRO A 36 -0.78 14.33 9.03
CA PRO A 36 -0.82 15.23 10.18
C PRO A 36 -2.04 16.16 10.12
N ASP A 37 -2.71 16.42 11.26
CA ASP A 37 -3.86 17.32 11.40
C ASP A 37 -3.64 18.70 10.74
N ASP A 38 -2.45 19.28 10.89
CA ASP A 38 -2.11 20.59 10.33
C ASP A 38 -2.00 20.56 8.80
N TRP A 39 -1.54 19.43 8.24
CA TRP A 39 -1.54 19.21 6.80
C TRP A 39 -2.97 19.02 6.26
N GLU A 40 -3.80 18.24 6.95
CA GLU A 40 -5.18 17.98 6.56
C GLU A 40 -6.01 19.26 6.57
N ILE A 41 -5.92 20.08 7.64
CA ILE A 41 -6.56 21.39 7.72
C ILE A 41 -6.11 22.31 6.57
N ALA A 42 -4.80 22.32 6.26
CA ALA A 42 -4.25 23.13 5.18
C ALA A 42 -4.76 22.69 3.78
N ASN A 43 -5.14 21.43 3.63
CA ASN A 43 -5.65 20.85 2.38
C ASN A 43 -7.18 20.66 2.38
N GLY A 44 -7.88 21.21 3.38
CA GLY A 44 -9.34 21.19 3.45
C GLY A 44 -9.92 19.83 3.83
N ARG A 45 -9.14 18.98 4.49
CA ARG A 45 -9.56 17.70 5.07
C ARG A 45 -9.97 17.87 6.52
N ASP A 46 -10.69 16.91 7.05
CA ASP A 46 -11.10 16.88 8.46
C ASP A 46 -10.13 16.00 9.25
N PRO A 47 -9.32 16.56 10.16
CA PRO A 47 -8.33 15.79 10.92
C PRO A 47 -8.95 14.82 11.95
N LEU A 48 -10.25 14.69 11.97
CA LEU A 48 -10.99 13.74 12.80
C LEU A 48 -11.64 12.61 11.96
N VAL A 49 -11.42 12.60 10.64
CA VAL A 49 -12.02 11.66 9.72
C VAL A 49 -10.92 11.02 8.89
N ALA A 50 -10.49 9.84 9.30
CA ALA A 50 -9.45 9.09 8.60
C ALA A 50 -9.78 8.91 7.10
N ASP A 51 -8.78 9.14 6.28
CA ASP A 51 -8.92 8.93 4.84
C ASP A 51 -9.14 7.45 4.54
N TYR A 52 -10.23 7.16 3.89
CA TYR A 52 -10.67 5.80 3.62
C TYR A 52 -9.61 4.98 2.86
N MET A 53 -9.17 3.89 3.45
CA MET A 53 -8.41 2.88 2.72
C MET A 53 -9.37 1.89 2.07
N VAL A 54 -9.27 1.70 0.77
CA VAL A 54 -10.05 0.68 0.04
C VAL A 54 -9.12 -0.35 -0.56
N SER A 55 -9.43 -1.62 -0.35
CA SER A 55 -8.71 -2.74 -0.96
C SER A 55 -9.68 -3.65 -1.70
N ALA A 56 -9.51 -3.72 -3.03
CA ALA A 56 -10.31 -4.56 -3.90
C ALA A 56 -9.62 -5.90 -4.12
N GLY A 57 -10.26 -6.97 -3.66
CA GLY A 57 -9.84 -8.35 -3.92
C GLY A 57 -10.41 -8.89 -5.24
N GLY A 58 -10.25 -10.22 -5.45
CA GLY A 58 -10.75 -10.84 -6.68
C GLY A 58 -12.28 -10.87 -6.78
N TYR A 59 -12.99 -10.93 -5.66
CA TYR A 59 -14.46 -11.09 -5.63
C TYR A 59 -15.14 -10.35 -4.48
N HIS A 60 -14.42 -9.56 -3.71
CA HIS A 60 -14.92 -8.77 -2.59
C HIS A 60 -14.08 -7.50 -2.47
N THR A 61 -14.59 -6.55 -1.74
CA THR A 61 -13.91 -5.29 -1.44
C THR A 61 -13.98 -5.05 0.06
N CYS A 62 -12.93 -4.52 0.63
CA CYS A 62 -12.90 -4.05 2.00
C CYS A 62 -12.51 -2.58 2.04
N ALA A 63 -13.08 -1.85 2.97
CA ALA A 63 -12.72 -0.49 3.31
C ALA A 63 -12.40 -0.40 4.80
N LEU A 64 -11.49 0.45 5.13
CA LEU A 64 -11.16 0.87 6.48
C LEU A 64 -11.62 2.32 6.62
N ASP A 65 -12.34 2.62 7.67
CA ASP A 65 -12.76 3.95 8.09
C ASP A 65 -12.65 4.07 9.63
N ASP A 66 -13.01 5.20 10.19
CA ASP A 66 -12.97 5.46 11.64
C ASP A 66 -13.80 4.48 12.47
N THR A 67 -14.78 3.81 11.85
CA THR A 67 -15.62 2.81 12.53
C THR A 67 -14.99 1.43 12.49
N GLY A 68 -13.91 1.25 11.72
CA GLY A 68 -13.18 0.02 11.52
C GLY A 68 -13.31 -0.55 10.11
N VAL A 69 -13.23 -1.87 9.98
CA VAL A 69 -13.21 -2.54 8.69
C VAL A 69 -14.60 -3.00 8.26
N VAL A 70 -15.02 -2.57 7.08
CA VAL A 70 -16.26 -3.00 6.41
C VAL A 70 -15.93 -3.70 5.10
N CYS A 71 -16.48 -4.90 4.88
CA CYS A 71 -16.27 -5.64 3.64
C CYS A 71 -17.60 -6.02 2.99
N TRP A 72 -17.61 -6.04 1.64
CA TRP A 72 -18.79 -6.44 0.85
C TRP A 72 -18.38 -7.28 -0.37
N GLY A 73 -19.37 -7.86 -1.04
CA GLY A 73 -19.17 -8.74 -2.18
C GLY A 73 -19.27 -10.22 -1.80
N ARG A 74 -18.49 -11.08 -2.47
CA ARG A 74 -18.55 -12.52 -2.24
C ARG A 74 -18.05 -12.89 -0.84
N ASN A 75 -18.83 -13.75 -0.15
CA ASN A 75 -18.52 -14.17 1.23
C ASN A 75 -18.62 -15.70 1.44
N ARG A 76 -18.36 -16.49 0.40
CA ARG A 76 -18.47 -17.97 0.49
C ARG A 76 -17.51 -18.57 1.51
N TYR A 77 -16.39 -17.94 1.74
CA TYR A 77 -15.32 -18.41 2.63
C TYR A 77 -15.18 -17.56 3.90
N GLY A 78 -16.07 -16.60 4.11
CA GLY A 78 -15.98 -15.65 5.22
C GLY A 78 -15.06 -14.44 4.92
N GLN A 79 -14.61 -14.25 3.68
CA GLN A 79 -13.66 -13.20 3.32
C GLN A 79 -14.21 -11.78 3.49
N SER A 80 -15.53 -11.60 3.47
CA SER A 80 -16.19 -10.31 3.73
C SER A 80 -16.76 -10.21 5.15
N THR A 81 -16.32 -11.07 6.07
CA THR A 81 -16.73 -11.03 7.48
C THR A 81 -15.50 -10.78 8.34
N PRO A 82 -15.10 -9.51 8.52
CA PRO A 82 -13.92 -9.18 9.30
C PRO A 82 -14.09 -9.65 10.76
N PRO A 83 -13.02 -10.16 11.38
CA PRO A 83 -13.01 -10.39 12.82
C PRO A 83 -12.96 -9.07 13.57
N LYS A 84 -13.03 -9.12 14.90
CA LYS A 84 -12.76 -7.92 15.70
C LYS A 84 -11.28 -7.56 15.56
N LEU A 85 -11.00 -6.38 15.08
CA LEU A 85 -9.66 -5.79 14.96
C LEU A 85 -9.48 -4.68 16.01
N THR A 86 -8.24 -4.35 16.31
CA THR A 86 -7.87 -3.28 17.25
C THR A 86 -6.97 -2.28 16.55
N ASN A 87 -7.48 -1.07 16.30
CA ASN A 87 -6.77 -0.02 15.58
C ASN A 87 -6.15 -0.52 14.26
N PRO A 88 -6.94 -1.02 13.30
CA PRO A 88 -6.40 -1.48 12.03
C PRO A 88 -5.84 -0.30 11.23
N THR A 89 -4.62 -0.47 10.70
CA THR A 89 -3.89 0.56 9.96
C THR A 89 -3.70 0.22 8.48
N GLN A 90 -3.91 -1.05 8.10
CA GLN A 90 -3.75 -1.48 6.71
C GLN A 90 -4.72 -2.62 6.39
N LEU A 91 -5.22 -2.62 5.15
CA LEU A 91 -6.03 -3.71 4.56
C LEU A 91 -5.40 -4.23 3.28
N SER A 92 -5.55 -5.53 3.06
CA SER A 92 -5.21 -6.14 1.78
C SER A 92 -6.17 -7.28 1.47
N ALA A 93 -6.93 -7.14 0.39
CA ALA A 93 -7.90 -8.12 -0.07
C ALA A 93 -7.30 -8.97 -1.22
N GLY A 94 -7.16 -10.27 -0.98
CA GLY A 94 -6.75 -11.25 -1.97
C GLY A 94 -7.94 -11.78 -2.80
N TYR A 95 -7.83 -12.98 -3.41
CA TYR A 95 -8.96 -13.52 -4.18
C TYR A 95 -10.10 -14.01 -3.29
N TYR A 96 -9.78 -14.70 -2.20
CA TYR A 96 -10.74 -15.37 -1.34
C TYR A 96 -10.44 -15.20 0.15
N HIS A 97 -9.48 -14.34 0.48
CA HIS A 97 -9.10 -14.02 1.85
C HIS A 97 -8.78 -12.53 1.95
N THR A 98 -8.76 -12.04 3.15
CA THR A 98 -8.41 -10.64 3.46
C THR A 98 -7.43 -10.65 4.62
N CYS A 99 -6.52 -9.72 4.63
CA CYS A 99 -5.60 -9.49 5.74
C CYS A 99 -5.67 -8.01 6.16
N ALA A 100 -5.44 -7.77 7.43
CA ALA A 100 -5.26 -6.45 8.02
C ALA A 100 -4.01 -6.44 8.87
N LEU A 101 -3.42 -5.28 9.02
CA LEU A 101 -2.43 -4.98 10.04
C LEU A 101 -3.15 -4.18 11.13
N ASP A 102 -3.05 -4.63 12.38
CA ASP A 102 -3.62 -3.97 13.56
C ASP A 102 -2.61 -3.98 14.72
N ASP A 103 -2.98 -3.46 15.90
CA ASP A 103 -2.10 -3.42 17.09
C ASP A 103 -1.60 -4.80 17.52
N SER A 104 -2.28 -5.88 17.15
CA SER A 104 -1.86 -7.26 17.45
C SER A 104 -0.91 -7.85 16.41
N GLY A 105 -0.66 -7.14 15.29
CA GLY A 105 0.10 -7.59 14.13
C GLY A 105 -0.78 -7.93 12.94
N VAL A 106 -0.40 -8.91 12.12
CA VAL A 106 -1.15 -9.31 10.93
C VAL A 106 -2.29 -10.25 11.31
N VAL A 107 -3.51 -9.92 10.91
CA VAL A 107 -4.72 -10.73 11.08
C VAL A 107 -5.30 -11.05 9.71
N CYS A 108 -5.48 -12.32 9.38
CA CYS A 108 -6.03 -12.75 8.09
C CYS A 108 -7.29 -13.62 8.28
N TRP A 109 -8.28 -13.46 7.39
CA TRP A 109 -9.54 -14.22 7.42
C TRP A 109 -10.01 -14.60 6.02
N GLY A 110 -10.99 -15.50 5.95
CA GLY A 110 -11.51 -16.02 4.69
C GLY A 110 -10.98 -17.43 4.38
N SER A 111 -10.73 -17.71 3.10
CA SER A 111 -10.25 -19.02 2.65
C SER A 111 -8.86 -19.34 3.19
N ASN A 112 -8.72 -20.57 3.72
CA ASN A 112 -7.44 -21.10 4.21
C ASN A 112 -7.06 -22.44 3.54
N ALA A 113 -7.54 -22.68 2.34
CA ALA A 113 -7.31 -23.96 1.64
C ALA A 113 -5.83 -24.27 1.36
N TYR A 114 -5.00 -23.25 1.37
CA TYR A 114 -3.55 -23.34 1.14
C TYR A 114 -2.72 -22.83 2.32
N GLY A 115 -3.33 -22.54 3.47
CA GLY A 115 -2.66 -21.95 4.61
C GLY A 115 -2.47 -20.41 4.52
N GLN A 116 -3.11 -19.73 3.57
CA GLN A 116 -2.91 -18.30 3.31
C GLN A 116 -3.39 -17.38 4.43
N THR A 117 -4.28 -17.85 5.32
CA THR A 117 -4.72 -17.12 6.53
C THR A 117 -4.04 -17.61 7.81
N THR A 118 -3.17 -18.61 7.71
CA THR A 118 -2.38 -19.10 8.86
C THR A 118 -1.12 -18.26 8.99
N VAL A 119 -1.24 -17.13 9.68
CA VAL A 119 -0.14 -16.17 9.84
C VAL A 119 1.01 -16.82 10.63
N PRO A 120 2.25 -16.83 10.10
CA PRO A 120 3.42 -17.29 10.82
C PRO A 120 3.81 -16.31 11.93
N THR A 121 4.79 -16.66 12.75
CA THR A 121 5.40 -15.70 13.68
C THR A 121 6.09 -14.59 12.90
N LEU A 122 5.70 -13.36 13.15
CA LEU A 122 6.28 -12.14 12.58
C LEU A 122 6.85 -11.26 13.69
N THR A 123 7.83 -10.44 13.35
CA THR A 123 8.49 -9.51 14.29
C THR A 123 8.23 -8.06 13.84
N ASN A 124 7.36 -7.35 14.57
CA ASN A 124 6.97 -5.97 14.23
C ASN A 124 6.59 -5.81 12.75
N PRO A 125 5.56 -6.48 12.25
CA PRO A 125 5.16 -6.35 10.86
C PRO A 125 4.71 -4.92 10.54
N THR A 126 5.18 -4.38 9.41
CA THR A 126 4.91 -3.01 8.96
C THR A 126 4.07 -2.97 7.69
N GLN A 127 3.97 -4.10 6.97
CA GLN A 127 3.17 -4.19 5.75
C GLN A 127 2.62 -5.61 5.57
N VAL A 128 1.40 -5.71 5.04
CA VAL A 128 0.79 -6.98 4.61
C VAL A 128 0.24 -6.86 3.18
N SER A 129 0.41 -7.91 2.39
CA SER A 129 -0.15 -8.00 1.04
C SER A 129 -0.73 -9.37 0.76
N ALA A 130 -2.02 -9.41 0.45
CA ALA A 130 -2.77 -10.62 0.15
C ALA A 130 -2.86 -10.83 -1.38
N GLY A 131 -2.27 -11.91 -1.88
CA GLY A 131 -2.33 -12.28 -3.28
C GLY A 131 -3.51 -13.20 -3.62
N GLY A 132 -3.40 -13.96 -4.71
CA GLY A 132 -4.45 -14.88 -5.12
C GLY A 132 -4.77 -15.94 -4.06
N ASN A 133 -3.76 -16.67 -3.62
CA ASN A 133 -3.86 -17.72 -2.61
C ASN A 133 -2.61 -17.80 -1.71
N HIS A 134 -1.89 -16.71 -1.59
CA HIS A 134 -0.73 -16.55 -0.72
C HIS A 134 -0.79 -15.17 -0.08
N THR A 135 -0.02 -14.99 0.96
CA THR A 135 0.09 -13.72 1.68
C THR A 135 1.56 -13.44 1.94
N CYS A 136 1.95 -12.20 1.91
CA CYS A 136 3.27 -11.76 2.29
C CYS A 136 3.17 -10.64 3.33
N ALA A 137 4.12 -10.57 4.23
CA ALA A 137 4.32 -9.46 5.16
C ALA A 137 5.75 -8.97 5.09
N LEU A 138 5.95 -7.70 5.37
CA LEU A 138 7.23 -7.10 5.65
C LEU A 138 7.34 -6.88 7.15
N ASP A 139 8.39 -7.39 7.76
CA ASP A 139 8.68 -7.26 9.18
C ASP A 139 10.16 -6.91 9.43
N ASP A 140 10.59 -6.79 10.68
CA ASP A 140 11.98 -6.47 11.03
C ASP A 140 13.01 -7.47 10.49
N THR A 141 12.59 -8.69 10.12
CA THR A 141 13.46 -9.73 9.56
C THR A 141 13.52 -9.71 8.03
N GLY A 142 12.67 -8.90 7.39
CA GLY A 142 12.52 -8.78 5.95
C GLY A 142 11.16 -9.27 5.44
N VAL A 143 11.11 -9.84 4.25
CA VAL A 143 9.86 -10.33 3.64
C VAL A 143 9.59 -11.78 4.06
N VAL A 144 8.40 -12.03 4.58
CA VAL A 144 7.90 -13.37 4.94
C VAL A 144 6.65 -13.67 4.11
N CYS A 145 6.63 -14.75 3.34
CA CYS A 145 5.48 -15.15 2.53
C CYS A 145 4.98 -16.55 2.89
N TRP A 146 3.67 -16.76 2.89
CA TRP A 146 3.02 -18.04 3.23
C TRP A 146 1.80 -18.32 2.36
N GLY A 147 1.25 -19.52 2.47
CA GLY A 147 0.14 -19.97 1.66
C GLY A 147 0.58 -20.83 0.47
N ARG A 148 -0.10 -20.70 -0.67
CA ARG A 148 0.20 -21.47 -1.87
C ARG A 148 1.59 -21.14 -2.42
N SER A 149 2.38 -22.21 -2.68
CA SER A 149 3.74 -22.08 -3.22
C SER A 149 3.97 -22.83 -4.55
N GLY A 150 2.89 -23.26 -5.23
CA GLY A 150 3.02 -24.11 -6.43
C GLY A 150 3.76 -23.48 -7.62
N TYR A 151 3.92 -22.16 -7.62
CA TYR A 151 4.65 -21.40 -8.64
C TYR A 151 5.90 -20.71 -8.08
N GLY A 152 6.25 -20.97 -6.82
CA GLY A 152 7.36 -20.32 -6.14
C GLY A 152 7.04 -18.90 -5.62
N GLN A 153 5.77 -18.48 -5.59
CA GLN A 153 5.36 -17.14 -5.15
C GLN A 153 5.65 -16.85 -3.69
N THR A 154 5.84 -17.88 -2.85
CA THR A 154 6.26 -17.73 -1.45
C THR A 154 7.74 -18.01 -1.23
N ALA A 155 8.49 -18.35 -2.28
CA ALA A 155 9.94 -18.58 -2.20
C ALA A 155 10.70 -17.25 -2.32
N VAL A 156 10.74 -16.50 -1.22
CA VAL A 156 11.36 -15.17 -1.17
C VAL A 156 12.83 -15.27 -1.57
N PRO A 157 13.30 -14.51 -2.58
CA PRO A 157 14.72 -14.44 -2.91
C PRO A 157 15.51 -13.65 -1.86
N GLU A 158 16.83 -13.60 -2.00
CA GLU A 158 17.65 -12.69 -1.22
C GLU A 158 17.27 -11.23 -1.59
N LEU A 159 16.94 -10.41 -0.61
CA LEU A 159 16.55 -9.01 -0.76
C LEU A 159 17.43 -8.12 0.14
N ALA A 160 17.76 -6.94 -0.34
CA ALA A 160 18.59 -5.98 0.36
C ALA A 160 17.77 -4.85 0.98
N ASN A 161 17.42 -4.95 2.26
CA ASN A 161 16.59 -3.98 2.97
C ASN A 161 15.28 -3.66 2.20
N PRO A 162 14.35 -4.62 2.08
CA PRO A 162 13.10 -4.40 1.39
C PRO A 162 12.25 -3.32 2.08
N SER A 163 11.65 -2.44 1.29
CA SER A 163 10.83 -1.31 1.76
C SER A 163 9.37 -1.42 1.36
N GLN A 164 9.05 -2.25 0.36
CA GLN A 164 7.68 -2.47 -0.09
C GLN A 164 7.48 -3.90 -0.57
N ILE A 165 6.29 -4.46 -0.33
CA ILE A 165 5.85 -5.74 -0.88
C ILE A 165 4.50 -5.59 -1.59
N ASN A 166 4.32 -6.39 -2.63
CA ASN A 166 3.02 -6.55 -3.30
C ASN A 166 2.83 -7.99 -3.77
N ALA A 167 1.74 -8.61 -3.35
CA ALA A 167 1.34 -9.95 -3.73
C ALA A 167 0.20 -9.89 -4.74
N GLY A 168 0.44 -10.34 -5.96
CA GLY A 168 -0.56 -10.44 -7.03
C GLY A 168 -1.22 -11.83 -7.11
N GLY A 169 -1.69 -12.21 -8.29
CA GLY A 169 -2.33 -13.51 -8.50
C GLY A 169 -1.48 -14.70 -8.09
N ASN A 170 -0.35 -14.87 -8.76
CA ASN A 170 0.65 -15.90 -8.47
C ASN A 170 2.08 -15.34 -8.52
N THR A 171 2.22 -14.05 -8.36
CA THR A 171 3.46 -13.28 -8.43
C THR A 171 3.60 -12.48 -7.15
N THR A 172 4.80 -12.31 -6.66
CA THR A 172 5.14 -11.42 -5.57
C THR A 172 6.23 -10.48 -6.04
N CYS A 173 6.15 -9.24 -5.67
CA CYS A 173 7.17 -8.22 -5.94
C CYS A 173 7.58 -7.54 -4.64
N ALA A 174 8.84 -7.13 -4.55
CA ALA A 174 9.35 -6.29 -3.48
C ALA A 174 10.25 -5.21 -4.07
N ILE A 175 10.21 -4.04 -3.49
CA ILE A 175 11.20 -3.00 -3.73
C ILE A 175 12.23 -3.06 -2.61
N ASP A 176 13.50 -3.12 -2.97
CA ASP A 176 14.63 -3.09 -2.06
C ASP A 176 15.65 -2.04 -2.48
N THR A 177 16.77 -1.93 -1.79
CA THR A 177 17.81 -0.95 -2.12
C THR A 177 18.48 -1.17 -3.48
N THR A 178 18.27 -2.32 -4.12
CA THR A 178 18.80 -2.64 -5.46
C THR A 178 17.77 -2.36 -6.57
N GLY A 179 16.49 -2.11 -6.22
CA GLY A 179 15.40 -1.84 -7.13
C GLY A 179 14.22 -2.78 -6.95
N LEU A 180 13.47 -3.05 -8.01
CA LEU A 180 12.30 -3.93 -8.00
C LEU A 180 12.70 -5.38 -8.30
N VAL A 181 12.31 -6.30 -7.43
CA VAL A 181 12.50 -7.74 -7.58
C VAL A 181 11.14 -8.44 -7.58
N CYS A 182 10.82 -9.22 -8.61
CA CYS A 182 9.58 -9.99 -8.69
C CYS A 182 9.85 -11.49 -8.83
N TRP A 183 9.04 -12.32 -8.18
CA TRP A 183 9.17 -13.78 -8.22
C TRP A 183 7.80 -14.48 -8.22
N GLY A 184 7.79 -15.77 -8.47
CA GLY A 184 6.57 -16.56 -8.57
C GLY A 184 6.37 -17.15 -9.98
N TRP A 185 5.20 -16.97 -10.56
CA TRP A 185 4.84 -17.59 -11.83
C TRP A 185 5.61 -16.99 -13.02
N LYS A 186 6.62 -17.74 -13.50
CA LYS A 186 7.55 -17.28 -14.55
C LYS A 186 7.00 -17.37 -15.97
N LEU A 187 5.99 -18.22 -16.22
CA LEU A 187 5.47 -18.43 -17.60
C LEU A 187 4.68 -17.24 -18.17
N ALA A 188 4.35 -16.29 -17.33
CA ALA A 188 3.56 -15.13 -17.71
C ALA A 188 4.39 -13.83 -17.85
N GLU A 189 5.72 -13.93 -17.83
CA GLU A 189 6.66 -12.80 -17.97
C GLU A 189 6.50 -11.68 -16.94
N GLN A 190 5.51 -11.76 -16.01
CA GLN A 190 5.28 -10.74 -15.00
C GLN A 190 6.42 -10.62 -13.98
N THR A 191 7.29 -11.60 -13.89
CA THR A 191 8.49 -11.58 -13.04
C THR A 191 9.74 -11.08 -13.73
N SER A 192 9.67 -10.80 -15.04
CA SER A 192 10.78 -10.29 -15.85
C SER A 192 10.79 -8.76 -15.81
N VAL A 193 11.31 -8.21 -14.70
CA VAL A 193 11.33 -6.76 -14.48
C VAL A 193 12.13 -6.04 -15.57
N PRO A 194 11.53 -5.07 -16.30
CA PRO A 194 12.26 -4.26 -17.27
C PRO A 194 13.21 -3.28 -16.55
N PRO A 195 14.12 -2.61 -17.26
CA PRO A 195 14.88 -1.52 -16.69
C PRO A 195 13.96 -0.41 -16.15
N LEU A 196 14.13 -0.06 -14.87
CA LEU A 196 13.38 0.99 -14.17
C LEU A 196 14.36 2.00 -13.58
N THR A 197 13.90 3.24 -13.42
CA THR A 197 14.65 4.30 -12.77
C THR A 197 14.04 4.59 -11.42
N ASN A 198 14.67 4.11 -10.33
CA ASN A 198 14.22 4.32 -8.95
C ASN A 198 12.73 3.97 -8.73
N PRO A 199 12.34 2.67 -8.80
CA PRO A 199 10.96 2.28 -8.60
C PRO A 199 10.50 2.60 -7.16
N ILE A 200 9.33 3.25 -7.05
CA ILE A 200 8.76 3.71 -5.77
C ILE A 200 7.49 2.93 -5.40
N GLN A 201 6.81 2.33 -6.37
CA GLN A 201 5.66 1.46 -6.13
C GLN A 201 5.62 0.32 -7.15
N ALA A 202 5.23 -0.87 -6.70
CA ALA A 202 4.93 -2.01 -7.55
C ALA A 202 3.51 -2.52 -7.30
N SER A 203 2.83 -2.93 -8.35
CA SER A 203 1.51 -3.58 -8.27
C SER A 203 1.44 -4.75 -9.24
N ALA A 204 1.32 -5.95 -8.70
CA ALA A 204 1.19 -7.18 -9.47
C ALA A 204 -0.28 -7.60 -9.59
N GLY A 205 -0.77 -7.66 -10.83
CA GLY A 205 -2.07 -8.19 -11.16
C GLY A 205 -2.09 -9.72 -11.30
N LEU A 206 -3.06 -10.25 -12.08
CA LEU A 206 -3.10 -11.69 -12.36
C LEU A 206 -2.13 -12.08 -13.48
N TYR A 207 -2.02 -11.26 -14.53
CA TYR A 207 -1.26 -11.56 -15.75
C TYR A 207 -0.24 -10.50 -16.14
N HIS A 208 -0.16 -9.41 -15.36
CA HIS A 208 0.78 -8.31 -15.59
C HIS A 208 1.25 -7.75 -14.27
N THR A 209 2.31 -6.98 -14.35
CA THR A 209 2.86 -6.21 -13.24
C THR A 209 3.08 -4.79 -13.71
N CYS A 210 2.83 -3.83 -12.87
CA CYS A 210 3.15 -2.43 -13.11
C CYS A 210 4.09 -1.92 -12.03
N ALA A 211 4.95 -0.99 -12.39
CA ALA A 211 5.77 -0.22 -11.47
C ALA A 211 5.59 1.27 -11.77
N LEU A 212 5.56 2.05 -10.72
CA LEU A 212 5.72 3.49 -10.75
C LEU A 212 7.18 3.79 -10.40
N ASP A 213 7.87 4.52 -11.24
CA ASP A 213 9.20 5.04 -10.98
C ASP A 213 9.19 6.58 -10.96
N ASP A 214 10.33 7.22 -10.74
CA ASP A 214 10.43 8.68 -10.67
C ASP A 214 9.91 9.42 -11.91
N THR A 215 9.74 8.73 -13.03
CA THR A 215 9.44 9.36 -14.32
C THR A 215 8.09 8.96 -14.89
N SER A 216 7.62 7.75 -14.60
CA SER A 216 6.47 7.20 -15.31
C SER A 216 5.95 5.89 -14.69
N VAL A 217 4.84 5.41 -15.24
CA VAL A 217 4.34 4.05 -15.02
C VAL A 217 4.83 3.14 -16.14
N VAL A 218 5.38 1.99 -15.76
CA VAL A 218 5.79 0.93 -16.68
C VAL A 218 5.03 -0.35 -16.34
N CYS A 219 4.34 -0.94 -17.33
CA CYS A 219 3.60 -2.19 -17.15
C CYS A 219 4.12 -3.27 -18.10
N TRP A 220 4.22 -4.50 -17.62
CA TRP A 220 4.66 -5.66 -18.41
C TRP A 220 3.91 -6.93 -18.01
N GLY A 221 3.94 -7.95 -18.83
CA GLY A 221 3.26 -9.21 -18.58
C GLY A 221 3.09 -10.07 -19.82
N ASN A 222 2.22 -11.08 -19.73
CA ASN A 222 2.01 -12.03 -20.80
C ASN A 222 1.14 -11.49 -21.94
N SER A 223 1.01 -12.33 -22.99
CA SER A 223 0.23 -12.00 -24.18
C SER A 223 -1.25 -11.71 -23.90
N ILE A 224 -1.84 -12.29 -22.84
CA ILE A 224 -3.24 -12.02 -22.46
C ILE A 224 -3.37 -10.59 -21.94
N ALA A 225 -2.47 -10.14 -21.05
CA ALA A 225 -2.45 -8.77 -20.57
C ALA A 225 -2.19 -7.76 -21.69
N ASN A 226 -1.29 -8.09 -22.62
CA ASN A 226 -0.98 -7.26 -23.78
C ASN A 226 -2.18 -7.14 -24.73
N SER A 227 -2.90 -8.26 -25.01
CA SER A 227 -4.06 -8.25 -25.90
C SER A 227 -5.25 -7.49 -25.32
N ASN A 228 -5.38 -7.44 -23.99
CA ASN A 228 -6.41 -6.68 -23.29
C ASN A 228 -6.02 -5.21 -23.06
N GLY A 229 -4.81 -4.81 -23.44
CA GLY A 229 -4.32 -3.45 -23.28
C GLY A 229 -3.88 -3.08 -21.85
N ALA A 230 -3.87 -4.04 -20.90
CA ALA A 230 -3.54 -3.75 -19.49
C ALA A 230 -2.08 -3.27 -19.30
N THR A 231 -1.20 -3.58 -20.25
CA THR A 231 0.20 -3.14 -20.27
C THR A 231 0.44 -1.90 -21.15
N THR A 232 -0.59 -1.40 -21.83
CA THR A 232 -0.49 -0.22 -22.70
C THR A 232 -0.81 1.03 -21.88
N VAL A 233 0.19 1.57 -21.21
CA VAL A 233 0.04 2.73 -20.33
C VAL A 233 -0.37 3.97 -21.15
N PRO A 234 -1.48 4.65 -20.81
CA PRO A 234 -1.87 5.91 -21.45
C PRO A 234 -0.91 7.05 -21.05
N ALA A 235 -1.09 8.23 -21.66
CA ALA A 235 -0.39 9.42 -21.19
C ALA A 235 -0.89 9.78 -19.78
N LEU A 236 0.03 9.88 -18.83
CA LEU A 236 -0.23 10.27 -17.44
C LEU A 236 0.55 11.53 -17.11
N THR A 237 0.02 12.34 -16.19
CA THR A 237 0.64 13.58 -15.73
C THR A 237 0.97 13.47 -14.23
N ASN A 238 2.26 13.34 -13.89
CA ASN A 238 2.73 13.16 -12.52
C ASN A 238 1.98 12.04 -11.77
N PRO A 239 2.03 10.78 -12.23
CA PRO A 239 1.36 9.68 -11.56
C PRO A 239 1.93 9.48 -10.16
N THR A 240 1.02 9.29 -9.18
CA THR A 240 1.37 9.14 -7.75
C THR A 240 1.03 7.76 -7.19
N GLN A 241 0.12 7.02 -7.82
CA GLN A 241 -0.32 5.71 -7.34
C GLN A 241 -0.70 4.81 -8.51
N ILE A 242 -0.46 3.50 -8.35
CA ILE A 242 -0.87 2.47 -9.32
C ILE A 242 -1.54 1.29 -8.62
N SER A 243 -2.49 0.67 -9.33
CA SER A 243 -3.14 -0.57 -8.89
C SER A 243 -3.44 -1.46 -10.10
N ALA A 244 -2.90 -2.67 -10.09
CA ALA A 244 -3.11 -3.68 -11.13
C ALA A 244 -4.16 -4.71 -10.69
N GLY A 245 -5.24 -4.81 -11.47
CA GLY A 245 -6.27 -5.83 -11.31
C GLY A 245 -5.96 -7.13 -12.08
N HIS A 246 -6.99 -7.90 -12.44
CA HIS A 246 -6.82 -9.11 -13.24
C HIS A 246 -6.38 -8.80 -14.68
N TYR A 247 -7.08 -7.88 -15.35
CA TYR A 247 -6.92 -7.53 -16.76
C TYR A 247 -6.96 -6.04 -17.02
N HIS A 248 -6.92 -5.21 -15.99
CA HIS A 248 -6.93 -3.77 -16.09
C HIS A 248 -5.94 -3.18 -15.07
N THR A 249 -5.60 -1.95 -15.27
CA THR A 249 -4.74 -1.16 -14.38
C THR A 249 -5.38 0.20 -14.15
N CYS A 250 -5.24 0.73 -12.97
CA CYS A 250 -5.58 2.11 -12.65
C CYS A 250 -4.35 2.85 -12.11
N ALA A 251 -4.28 4.13 -12.40
CA ALA A 251 -3.33 5.06 -11.79
C ALA A 251 -4.08 6.30 -11.31
N VAL A 252 -3.51 6.96 -10.33
CA VAL A 252 -3.89 8.32 -9.93
C VAL A 252 -2.81 9.27 -10.41
N ASP A 253 -3.21 10.34 -11.08
CA ASP A 253 -2.33 11.41 -11.54
C ASP A 253 -2.97 12.78 -11.25
N ASP A 254 -2.33 13.89 -11.68
CA ASP A 254 -2.83 15.25 -11.46
C ASP A 254 -4.25 15.50 -12.03
N THR A 255 -4.75 14.63 -12.89
CA THR A 255 -6.09 14.75 -13.50
C THR A 255 -7.14 13.88 -12.82
N GLY A 256 -6.74 13.00 -11.90
CA GLY A 256 -7.58 12.06 -11.16
C GLY A 256 -7.24 10.60 -11.45
N ALA A 257 -8.23 9.71 -11.29
CA ALA A 257 -8.05 8.30 -11.56
C ALA A 257 -8.21 7.98 -13.04
N ILE A 258 -7.21 7.33 -13.63
CA ILE A 258 -7.19 6.87 -15.02
C ILE A 258 -7.04 5.35 -15.01
N CYS A 259 -7.97 4.64 -15.65
CA CYS A 259 -7.94 3.19 -15.75
C CYS A 259 -7.86 2.75 -17.22
N TRP A 260 -7.14 1.65 -17.47
CA TRP A 260 -6.97 1.10 -18.82
C TRP A 260 -6.91 -0.44 -18.80
N GLY A 261 -7.01 -1.06 -19.95
CA GLY A 261 -7.04 -2.50 -20.10
C GLY A 261 -8.43 -3.00 -20.47
N SER A 262 -8.80 -4.20 -19.99
CA SER A 262 -10.12 -4.79 -20.25
C SER A 262 -11.23 -3.96 -19.61
N ASP A 263 -12.30 -3.72 -20.38
CA ASP A 263 -13.52 -2.99 -19.94
C ASP A 263 -14.79 -3.83 -20.08
N GLU A 264 -14.66 -5.14 -20.08
CA GLU A 264 -15.80 -6.06 -20.28
C GLU A 264 -16.92 -5.85 -19.23
N PHE A 265 -16.56 -5.39 -18.04
CA PHE A 265 -17.48 -5.13 -16.91
C PHE A 265 -17.53 -3.65 -16.47
N GLY A 266 -17.02 -2.72 -17.29
CA GLY A 266 -16.97 -1.30 -16.98
C GLY A 266 -15.88 -0.91 -15.98
N GLN A 267 -14.86 -1.77 -15.76
CA GLN A 267 -13.81 -1.56 -14.77
C GLN A 267 -12.81 -0.47 -15.14
N THR A 268 -12.79 0.00 -16.38
CA THR A 268 -11.95 1.12 -16.81
C THR A 268 -12.73 2.43 -16.97
N THR A 269 -14.04 2.40 -16.75
CA THR A 269 -14.89 3.60 -16.73
C THR A 269 -14.75 4.27 -15.37
N ALA A 270 -13.66 5.02 -15.16
CA ALA A 270 -13.43 5.74 -13.94
C ALA A 270 -14.50 6.85 -13.77
N LEU A 271 -15.12 6.90 -12.59
CA LEU A 271 -15.97 8.02 -12.22
C LEU A 271 -15.08 9.23 -11.97
N THR A 272 -15.61 10.43 -12.31
CA THR A 272 -14.91 11.68 -11.96
C THR A 272 -14.85 11.78 -10.44
N LEU A 273 -13.66 11.63 -9.88
CA LEU A 273 -13.43 11.89 -8.47
C LEU A 273 -13.39 13.40 -8.25
N ILE A 274 -14.07 13.89 -7.24
CA ILE A 274 -14.07 15.30 -6.85
C ILE A 274 -13.02 15.43 -5.73
N ASN A 275 -11.91 16.09 -6.04
CA ASN A 275 -10.75 16.28 -5.15
C ASN A 275 -10.17 14.93 -4.66
N PRO A 276 -9.53 14.14 -5.54
CA PRO A 276 -8.81 12.95 -5.10
C PRO A 276 -7.52 13.33 -4.38
#